data_edc8871060fb08d7860b4c5cb388129a
#
_entry.id   edc8871060fb08d7860b4c5cb388129a
#
_cell.length_a   1.000
_cell.length_b   1.000
_cell.length_c   1.000
_cell.angle_alpha   90.00
_cell.angle_beta   90.00
_cell.angle_gamma   90.00
#
_symmetry.space_group_name_H-M   'P 1'
#
loop_
_entity.id
_entity.type
_entity.pdbx_description
1 polymer ?
#
loop_
_entity_poly.entity_id
_entity_poly.type
_entity_poly.pdbx_seq_one_letter_code
_entity_poly.pdbx_strand_id
1 'polypeptide(L)'
;MRPVIATRESADERAVSEIMGVTMLLAMVISTMAGVMVVMQPFMQDLTDNRDWAAGSVAATQFNDRLLVVAESPVGTGVAVNNQHVKDTITPLRIAEVWQISADLAGNDRIIVSMSNDIITVSSLNESAVSVRIQTHMETEWWNLTEGQGQITTNVSILGWVQIDIMDANQEVIHRWIQAPLDGVQIRTPLTSGSFQVNLVNGARIEQLPNQPIDVRSYPRLHHDRALDGGLRVSFVLLDIDVIGLERSTDVSLDVESRGVITFFDHEARNLRLTADFTGSDNPESRYLHHWTDSFDMHRATGDSSEYIGFGPNGRVSGAEGMTMYPSSSAFHLDVILQQVVIQ
;
A
#
# COMPACT_ATOMS: atom_id res chain seq x y z
N MET A 1 -17.34 -97.09 -35.43
CA MET A 1 -16.49 -96.11 -34.68
C MET A 1 -16.70 -94.74 -35.28
N ARG A 2 -17.37 -93.83 -34.59
CA ARG A 2 -17.53 -92.41 -34.93
C ARG A 2 -16.59 -91.58 -34.04
N PRO A 3 -15.78 -90.67 -34.57
CA PRO A 3 -14.91 -89.85 -33.71
C PRO A 3 -15.72 -88.72 -33.10
N VAL A 4 -15.59 -88.63 -31.79
CA VAL A 4 -16.03 -87.48 -30.99
C VAL A 4 -14.98 -86.34 -31.15
N ILE A 5 -15.30 -85.45 -32.12
CA ILE A 5 -14.53 -84.17 -32.30
C ILE A 5 -15.54 -83.04 -32.34
N ALA A 6 -16.19 -82.75 -31.21
CA ALA A 6 -17.13 -81.61 -31.22
C ALA A 6 -17.23 -80.88 -29.89
N THR A 7 -16.26 -81.04 -28.98
CA THR A 7 -16.38 -80.41 -27.66
C THR A 7 -15.26 -79.46 -27.29
N ARG A 8 -14.24 -79.26 -28.13
CA ARG A 8 -13.12 -78.37 -27.82
C ARG A 8 -13.32 -76.90 -28.32
N GLU A 9 -13.99 -76.75 -29.48
CA GLU A 9 -14.22 -75.37 -30.01
C GLU A 9 -15.20 -74.56 -29.15
N SER A 10 -16.23 -75.18 -28.59
CA SER A 10 -17.21 -74.47 -27.75
C SER A 10 -16.72 -73.99 -26.42
N ALA A 11 -15.62 -74.58 -25.88
CA ALA A 11 -15.00 -74.20 -24.65
C ALA A 11 -14.08 -72.98 -24.87
N ASP A 12 -13.37 -72.92 -25.98
CA ASP A 12 -12.51 -71.81 -26.35
C ASP A 12 -13.30 -70.55 -26.70
N GLU A 13 -14.46 -70.67 -27.41
CA GLU A 13 -15.35 -69.56 -27.69
C GLU A 13 -15.98 -68.98 -26.41
N ARG A 14 -16.33 -69.80 -25.43
CA ARG A 14 -16.83 -69.28 -24.14
C ARG A 14 -15.77 -68.56 -23.36
N ALA A 15 -14.54 -69.06 -23.31
CA ALA A 15 -13.44 -68.44 -22.62
C ALA A 15 -13.08 -67.06 -23.27
N VAL A 16 -13.09 -66.96 -24.58
CA VAL A 16 -12.87 -65.71 -25.30
C VAL A 16 -13.99 -64.72 -25.01
N SER A 17 -15.25 -65.18 -24.99
CA SER A 17 -16.43 -64.34 -24.69
C SER A 17 -16.41 -63.81 -23.24
N GLU A 18 -15.98 -64.63 -22.26
CA GLU A 18 -15.82 -64.20 -20.87
C GLU A 18 -14.71 -63.16 -20.71
N ILE A 19 -13.57 -63.36 -21.37
CA ILE A 19 -12.47 -62.40 -21.35
C ILE A 19 -12.89 -61.08 -22.00
N MET A 20 -13.58 -61.12 -23.14
CA MET A 20 -14.14 -59.95 -23.78
C MET A 20 -15.16 -59.23 -22.88
N GLY A 21 -16.04 -59.97 -22.21
CA GLY A 21 -17.01 -59.38 -21.28
C GLY A 21 -16.34 -58.65 -20.11
N VAL A 22 -15.31 -59.29 -19.49
CA VAL A 22 -14.56 -58.65 -18.39
C VAL A 22 -13.76 -57.41 -18.85
N THR A 23 -13.13 -57.49 -20.03
CA THR A 23 -12.38 -56.34 -20.55
C THR A 23 -13.30 -55.19 -20.95
N MET A 24 -14.47 -55.45 -21.52
CA MET A 24 -15.49 -54.40 -21.80
C MET A 24 -16.02 -53.79 -20.51
N LEU A 25 -16.29 -54.58 -19.48
CA LEU A 25 -16.78 -54.10 -18.20
C LEU A 25 -15.71 -53.23 -17.50
N LEU A 26 -14.46 -53.69 -17.53
CA LEU A 26 -13.33 -52.91 -17.02
C LEU A 26 -13.13 -51.58 -17.74
N ALA A 27 -13.20 -51.62 -19.09
CA ALA A 27 -13.12 -50.42 -19.91
C ALA A 27 -14.27 -49.43 -19.60
N MET A 28 -15.47 -49.93 -19.37
CA MET A 28 -16.64 -49.12 -19.00
C MET A 28 -16.48 -48.49 -17.63
N VAL A 29 -15.97 -49.21 -16.64
CA VAL A 29 -15.68 -48.70 -15.30
C VAL A 29 -14.59 -47.64 -15.35
N ILE A 30 -13.49 -47.91 -16.07
CA ILE A 30 -12.42 -46.90 -16.23
C ILE A 30 -12.93 -45.64 -16.92
N SER A 31 -13.72 -45.77 -17.97
CA SER A 31 -14.31 -44.67 -18.72
C SER A 31 -15.26 -43.85 -17.85
N THR A 32 -16.11 -44.48 -17.06
CA THR A 32 -17.00 -43.78 -16.13
C THR A 32 -16.24 -43.09 -15.02
N MET A 33 -15.22 -43.73 -14.44
CA MET A 33 -14.35 -43.11 -13.45
C MET A 33 -13.59 -41.91 -14.03
N ALA A 34 -13.04 -42.03 -15.22
CA ALA A 34 -12.38 -40.91 -15.90
C ALA A 34 -13.36 -39.75 -16.16
N GLY A 35 -14.59 -40.06 -16.61
CA GLY A 35 -15.64 -39.06 -16.79
C GLY A 35 -16.02 -38.33 -15.50
N VAL A 36 -16.17 -39.08 -14.40
CA VAL A 36 -16.44 -38.48 -13.09
C VAL A 36 -15.27 -37.60 -12.63
N MET A 37 -14.04 -38.06 -12.82
CA MET A 37 -12.86 -37.27 -12.46
C MET A 37 -12.80 -35.94 -13.24
N VAL A 38 -13.04 -35.96 -14.53
CA VAL A 38 -13.05 -34.74 -15.37
C VAL A 38 -14.11 -33.75 -14.90
N VAL A 39 -15.29 -34.24 -14.52
CA VAL A 39 -16.37 -33.36 -14.00
C VAL A 39 -16.08 -32.87 -12.59
N MET A 40 -15.44 -33.68 -11.76
CA MET A 40 -15.13 -33.31 -10.36
C MET A 40 -13.89 -32.40 -10.23
N GLN A 41 -12.99 -32.44 -11.19
CA GLN A 41 -11.74 -31.67 -11.15
C GLN A 41 -11.95 -30.16 -10.94
N PRO A 42 -12.82 -29.44 -11.68
CA PRO A 42 -13.04 -28.02 -11.45
C PRO A 42 -13.59 -27.73 -10.04
N PHE A 43 -14.50 -28.55 -9.51
CA PHE A 43 -15.00 -28.37 -8.14
C PHE A 43 -13.92 -28.54 -7.09
N MET A 44 -13.01 -29.50 -7.29
CA MET A 44 -11.87 -29.72 -6.38
C MET A 44 -10.88 -28.56 -6.46
N GLN A 45 -10.68 -27.98 -7.64
CA GLN A 45 -9.85 -26.79 -7.83
C GLN A 45 -10.46 -25.59 -7.14
N ASP A 46 -11.75 -25.32 -7.33
CA ASP A 46 -12.47 -24.22 -6.69
C ASP A 46 -12.43 -24.33 -5.16
N LEU A 47 -12.59 -25.53 -4.60
CA LEU A 47 -12.49 -25.76 -3.17
C LEU A 47 -11.07 -25.50 -2.65
N THR A 48 -10.05 -25.91 -3.39
CA THR A 48 -8.65 -25.66 -3.03
C THR A 48 -8.34 -24.17 -3.09
N ASP A 49 -8.74 -23.51 -4.16
CA ASP A 49 -8.53 -22.06 -4.35
C ASP A 49 -9.23 -21.24 -3.25
N ASN A 50 -10.47 -21.58 -2.91
CA ASN A 50 -11.21 -20.93 -1.84
C ASN A 50 -10.53 -21.11 -0.47
N ARG A 51 -9.99 -22.31 -0.19
CA ARG A 51 -9.25 -22.58 1.03
C ARG A 51 -7.94 -21.80 1.07
N ASP A 52 -7.16 -21.83 0.00
CA ASP A 52 -5.87 -21.15 -0.09
C ASP A 52 -6.07 -19.62 -0.01
N TRP A 53 -7.09 -19.07 -0.71
CA TRP A 53 -7.48 -17.67 -0.57
C TRP A 53 -7.86 -17.30 0.87
N ALA A 54 -8.73 -18.08 1.51
CA ALA A 54 -9.16 -17.79 2.87
C ALA A 54 -7.98 -17.81 3.85
N ALA A 55 -7.06 -18.79 3.71
CA ALA A 55 -5.86 -18.86 4.51
C ALA A 55 -4.92 -17.69 4.28
N GLY A 56 -4.67 -17.31 3.01
CA GLY A 56 -3.84 -16.16 2.65
C GLY A 56 -4.42 -14.84 3.15
N SER A 57 -5.75 -14.65 3.04
CA SER A 57 -6.43 -13.45 3.55
C SER A 57 -6.32 -13.34 5.08
N VAL A 58 -6.48 -14.45 5.81
CA VAL A 58 -6.30 -14.46 7.28
C VAL A 58 -4.86 -14.17 7.65
N ALA A 59 -3.88 -14.79 6.97
CA ALA A 59 -2.47 -14.55 7.23
C ALA A 59 -2.11 -13.09 6.98
N ALA A 60 -2.56 -12.49 5.87
CA ALA A 60 -2.34 -11.09 5.55
C ALA A 60 -3.00 -10.15 6.58
N THR A 61 -4.20 -10.50 7.10
CA THR A 61 -4.85 -9.73 8.17
C THR A 61 -3.99 -9.71 9.43
N GLN A 62 -3.57 -10.89 9.87
CA GLN A 62 -2.75 -11.01 11.08
C GLN A 62 -1.40 -10.29 10.92
N PHE A 63 -0.82 -10.35 9.74
CA PHE A 63 0.42 -9.65 9.43
C PHE A 63 0.22 -8.14 9.49
N ASN A 64 -0.80 -7.61 8.84
CA ASN A 64 -1.14 -6.19 8.86
C ASN A 64 -1.40 -5.68 10.29
N ASP A 65 -2.19 -6.41 11.08
CA ASP A 65 -2.51 -6.01 12.45
C ASP A 65 -1.25 -5.93 13.33
N ARG A 66 -0.34 -6.90 13.19
CA ARG A 66 0.94 -6.89 13.93
C ARG A 66 1.86 -5.78 13.47
N LEU A 67 1.91 -5.52 12.16
CA LEU A 67 2.68 -4.44 11.58
C LEU A 67 2.22 -3.08 12.12
N LEU A 68 0.92 -2.84 12.18
CA LEU A 68 0.35 -1.61 12.74
C LEU A 68 0.65 -1.45 14.24
N VAL A 69 0.59 -2.53 15.02
CA VAL A 69 0.96 -2.51 16.45
C VAL A 69 2.44 -2.19 16.65
N VAL A 70 3.32 -2.79 15.83
CA VAL A 70 4.75 -2.53 15.89
C VAL A 70 5.07 -1.10 15.47
N ALA A 71 4.37 -0.58 14.46
CA ALA A 71 4.55 0.79 13.98
C ALA A 71 4.26 1.85 15.08
N GLU A 72 3.35 1.57 16.00
CA GLU A 72 3.03 2.43 17.14
C GLU A 72 3.94 2.20 18.37
N SER A 73 4.81 1.21 18.30
CA SER A 73 5.65 0.82 19.43
C SER A 73 6.95 1.61 19.48
N PRO A 74 7.61 1.70 20.65
CA PRO A 74 8.93 2.31 20.76
C PRO A 74 9.96 1.65 19.82
N VAL A 75 11.01 2.42 19.47
CA VAL A 75 12.13 1.95 18.66
C VAL A 75 12.74 0.67 19.22
N GLY A 76 13.02 -0.30 18.36
CA GLY A 76 13.58 -1.60 18.72
C GLY A 76 12.58 -2.59 19.29
N THR A 77 11.28 -2.24 19.33
CA THR A 77 10.23 -3.20 19.65
C THR A 77 9.95 -4.05 18.42
N GLY A 78 10.11 -5.36 18.55
CA GLY A 78 9.91 -6.29 17.44
C GLY A 78 8.96 -7.43 17.80
N VAL A 79 8.33 -7.99 16.79
CA VAL A 79 7.45 -9.16 16.89
C VAL A 79 7.74 -10.12 15.74
N ALA A 80 7.99 -11.38 16.06
CA ALA A 80 8.04 -12.44 15.07
C ALA A 80 6.64 -12.72 14.54
N VAL A 81 6.48 -12.65 13.24
CA VAL A 81 5.24 -12.98 12.55
C VAL A 81 5.41 -14.31 11.83
N ASN A 82 4.71 -15.33 12.31
CA ASN A 82 4.71 -16.61 11.63
C ASN A 82 3.71 -16.56 10.46
N ASN A 83 4.22 -16.68 9.26
CA ASN A 83 3.37 -16.91 8.10
C ASN A 83 2.95 -18.38 8.08
N GLN A 84 1.70 -18.65 8.46
CA GLN A 84 1.18 -20.03 8.54
C GLN A 84 0.89 -20.64 7.16
N HIS A 85 0.89 -19.83 6.11
CA HIS A 85 0.59 -20.30 4.76
C HIS A 85 1.86 -20.46 3.94
N VAL A 86 2.40 -21.68 3.89
CA VAL A 86 3.68 -22.05 3.25
C VAL A 86 3.75 -21.70 1.74
N LYS A 87 2.61 -21.42 1.10
CA LYS A 87 2.56 -21.10 -0.33
C LYS A 87 2.71 -19.60 -0.62
N ASP A 88 2.59 -18.76 0.39
CA ASP A 88 2.64 -17.31 0.20
C ASP A 88 4.05 -16.84 -0.15
N THR A 89 4.14 -15.92 -1.07
CA THR A 89 5.37 -15.22 -1.43
C THR A 89 5.28 -13.79 -0.98
N ILE A 90 6.27 -13.32 -0.24
CA ILE A 90 6.38 -11.93 0.23
C ILE A 90 7.40 -11.20 -0.64
N THR A 91 7.01 -10.05 -1.16
CA THR A 91 7.84 -9.25 -2.07
C THR A 91 7.82 -7.78 -1.63
N PRO A 92 8.98 -7.10 -1.51
CA PRO A 92 9.01 -5.67 -1.22
C PRO A 92 8.41 -4.86 -2.39
N LEU A 93 7.67 -3.83 -2.04
CA LEU A 93 7.21 -2.78 -2.95
C LEU A 93 8.05 -1.53 -2.67
N ARG A 94 9.04 -1.26 -3.51
CA ARG A 94 9.92 -0.11 -3.34
C ARG A 94 9.27 1.14 -3.89
N ILE A 95 9.30 2.22 -3.09
CA ILE A 95 8.71 3.52 -3.43
C ILE A 95 7.29 3.33 -3.98
N ALA A 96 6.47 2.61 -3.20
CA ALA A 96 5.08 2.35 -3.58
C ALA A 96 4.28 3.65 -3.70
N GLU A 97 4.55 4.62 -2.82
CA GLU A 97 3.92 5.92 -2.79
C GLU A 97 4.97 7.01 -2.49
N VAL A 98 4.75 8.22 -3.00
CA VAL A 98 5.52 9.41 -2.62
C VAL A 98 4.55 10.49 -2.19
N TRP A 99 4.57 10.80 -0.89
CA TRP A 99 3.73 11.84 -0.30
C TRP A 99 4.47 13.17 -0.21
N GLN A 100 3.82 14.23 -0.65
CA GLN A 100 4.29 15.60 -0.45
C GLN A 100 3.23 16.35 0.34
N ILE A 101 3.63 16.93 1.45
CA ILE A 101 2.74 17.67 2.36
C ILE A 101 3.38 19.03 2.64
N SER A 102 2.63 20.10 2.46
CA SER A 102 3.10 21.43 2.78
C SER A 102 2.04 22.27 3.44
N ALA A 103 2.48 23.12 4.38
CA ALA A 103 1.60 24.05 5.07
C ALA A 103 2.34 25.31 5.50
N ASP A 104 1.59 26.42 5.62
CA ASP A 104 2.06 27.66 6.23
C ASP A 104 1.89 27.56 7.75
N LEU A 105 2.97 27.85 8.51
CA LEU A 105 3.00 27.80 9.98
C LEU A 105 2.86 29.19 10.62
N ALA A 106 3.25 30.24 9.89
CA ALA A 106 3.10 31.62 10.33
C ALA A 106 2.65 32.51 9.17
N GLY A 107 1.57 33.25 9.39
CA GLY A 107 1.11 34.22 8.40
C GLY A 107 0.27 33.65 7.25
N ASN A 108 0.02 34.51 6.24
CA ASN A 108 -0.74 34.18 5.02
C ASN A 108 0.17 34.24 3.80
N ASP A 109 1.46 34.02 3.96
CA ASP A 109 2.41 34.12 2.86
C ASP A 109 2.23 32.93 1.91
N ARG A 110 2.06 33.24 0.65
CA ARG A 110 2.05 32.21 -0.40
C ARG A 110 3.48 31.82 -0.72
N ILE A 111 3.96 30.84 0.02
CA ILE A 111 5.26 30.23 -0.24
C ILE A 111 5.02 29.01 -1.11
N ILE A 112 5.79 28.89 -2.17
CA ILE A 112 5.76 27.75 -3.07
C ILE A 112 7.12 27.08 -3.00
N VAL A 113 7.12 25.84 -2.59
CA VAL A 113 8.28 24.95 -2.63
C VAL A 113 8.00 23.87 -3.66
N SER A 114 8.93 23.64 -4.56
CA SER A 114 8.89 22.53 -5.50
C SER A 114 10.25 21.86 -5.56
N MET A 115 10.24 20.55 -5.67
CA MET A 115 11.44 19.75 -5.86
C MET A 115 11.33 19.00 -7.18
N SER A 116 12.34 19.14 -8.02
CA SER A 116 12.45 18.40 -9.28
C SER A 116 13.87 17.88 -9.43
N ASN A 117 14.02 16.57 -9.41
CA ASN A 117 15.32 15.90 -9.29
C ASN A 117 16.06 16.43 -8.03
N ASP A 118 17.25 17.02 -8.25
CA ASP A 118 18.10 17.54 -7.16
C ASP A 118 17.91 19.07 -6.95
N ILE A 119 16.91 19.67 -7.57
CA ILE A 119 16.70 21.12 -7.53
C ILE A 119 15.46 21.44 -6.70
N ILE A 120 15.67 22.16 -5.62
CA ILE A 120 14.62 22.74 -4.79
C ILE A 120 14.44 24.19 -5.21
N THR A 121 13.23 24.55 -5.60
CA THR A 121 12.88 25.93 -5.92
C THR A 121 11.95 26.47 -4.85
N VAL A 122 12.32 27.60 -4.29
CA VAL A 122 11.54 28.33 -3.27
C VAL A 122 11.17 29.67 -3.81
N SER A 123 9.90 30.04 -3.69
CA SER A 123 9.42 31.39 -3.99
C SER A 123 8.43 31.85 -2.92
N SER A 124 8.62 33.06 -2.43
CA SER A 124 7.70 33.74 -1.52
C SER A 124 7.25 35.08 -2.13
N LEU A 125 5.98 35.39 -2.01
CA LEU A 125 5.44 36.64 -2.58
C LEU A 125 5.73 37.86 -1.70
N ASN A 126 6.01 37.66 -0.40
CA ASN A 126 6.10 38.77 0.57
C ASN A 126 7.52 39.01 1.08
N GLU A 127 8.54 38.45 0.42
CA GLU A 127 9.96 38.60 0.81
C GLU A 127 10.25 38.24 2.30
N SER A 128 9.29 37.60 2.98
CA SER A 128 9.43 37.21 4.39
C SER A 128 10.38 36.03 4.59
N ALA A 129 10.54 35.23 3.55
CA ALA A 129 11.44 34.09 3.56
C ALA A 129 12.89 34.54 3.38
N VAL A 130 13.75 34.24 4.36
CA VAL A 130 15.16 34.66 4.39
C VAL A 130 16.11 33.47 4.29
N SER A 131 15.73 32.34 4.85
CA SER A 131 16.58 31.16 4.85
C SER A 131 15.76 29.86 4.69
N VAL A 132 16.47 28.81 4.27
CA VAL A 132 15.93 27.47 4.07
C VAL A 132 16.76 26.49 4.87
N ARG A 133 16.10 25.63 5.62
CA ARG A 133 16.70 24.48 6.26
C ARG A 133 16.19 23.22 5.57
N ILE A 134 17.10 22.43 5.05
CA ILE A 134 16.80 21.14 4.45
C ILE A 134 17.26 20.06 5.41
N GLN A 135 16.36 19.23 5.85
CA GLN A 135 16.62 18.13 6.75
C GLN A 135 16.24 16.80 6.09
N THR A 136 17.17 15.85 6.17
CA THR A 136 16.98 14.47 5.71
C THR A 136 17.25 13.52 6.88
N HIS A 137 17.09 12.24 6.65
CA HIS A 137 17.48 11.21 7.61
C HIS A 137 19.00 11.16 7.89
N MET A 138 19.84 11.79 7.05
CA MET A 138 21.31 11.77 7.17
C MET A 138 21.89 13.10 7.64
N GLU A 139 21.39 14.22 7.15
CA GLU A 139 22.04 15.52 7.31
C GLU A 139 21.04 16.68 7.35
N THR A 140 21.54 17.82 7.79
CA THR A 140 20.80 19.09 7.80
C THR A 140 21.67 20.14 7.10
N GLU A 141 21.12 20.75 6.07
CA GLU A 141 21.74 21.83 5.31
C GLU A 141 21.00 23.16 5.51
N TRP A 142 21.73 24.27 5.37
CA TRP A 142 21.20 25.62 5.52
C TRP A 142 21.57 26.49 4.32
N TRP A 143 20.58 27.22 3.83
CA TRP A 143 20.73 28.12 2.70
C TRP A 143 20.09 29.46 2.97
N ASN A 144 20.71 30.53 2.47
CA ASN A 144 20.13 31.86 2.50
C ASN A 144 19.41 32.16 1.20
N LEU A 145 18.23 32.72 1.28
CA LEU A 145 17.45 33.18 0.14
C LEU A 145 17.73 34.65 -0.13
N THR A 146 17.73 35.02 -1.41
CA THR A 146 17.83 36.43 -1.83
C THR A 146 16.43 36.87 -2.25
N GLU A 147 15.90 37.91 -1.61
CA GLU A 147 14.59 38.49 -1.93
C GLU A 147 13.43 37.47 -1.88
N GLY A 148 13.47 36.54 -0.93
CA GLY A 148 12.44 35.50 -0.78
C GLY A 148 12.40 34.44 -1.86
N GLN A 149 13.37 34.42 -2.76
CA GLN A 149 13.43 33.47 -3.86
C GLN A 149 14.81 32.78 -3.95
N GLY A 150 14.79 31.54 -4.38
CA GLY A 150 16.04 30.80 -4.57
C GLY A 150 15.86 29.49 -5.29
N GLN A 151 16.95 29.07 -5.93
CA GLN A 151 17.12 27.70 -6.40
C GLN A 151 18.29 27.10 -5.64
N ILE A 152 18.05 25.93 -5.06
CA ILE A 152 19.02 25.23 -4.26
C ILE A 152 19.26 23.89 -4.95
N THR A 153 20.49 23.60 -5.30
CA THR A 153 20.88 22.29 -5.81
C THR A 153 21.44 21.49 -4.66
N THR A 154 20.83 20.38 -4.36
CA THR A 154 21.22 19.51 -3.25
C THR A 154 21.37 18.07 -3.71
N ASN A 155 22.22 17.31 -3.03
CA ASN A 155 22.37 15.88 -3.27
C ASN A 155 21.38 15.04 -2.45
N VAL A 156 20.19 15.56 -2.22
CA VAL A 156 19.16 14.84 -1.46
C VAL A 156 18.84 13.51 -2.14
N SER A 157 19.06 12.43 -1.43
CA SER A 157 18.67 11.10 -1.90
C SER A 157 17.14 10.99 -1.94
N ILE A 158 16.62 10.62 -3.11
CA ILE A 158 15.19 10.37 -3.31
C ILE A 158 14.70 9.14 -2.47
N LEU A 159 15.64 8.39 -1.91
CA LEU A 159 15.37 7.13 -1.16
C LEU A 159 14.96 7.35 0.30
N GLY A 160 14.87 8.59 0.75
CA GLY A 160 14.48 8.89 2.13
C GLY A 160 13.55 10.10 2.21
N TRP A 161 13.01 10.35 3.39
CA TRP A 161 12.22 11.55 3.61
C TRP A 161 13.06 12.81 3.58
N VAL A 162 12.45 13.90 3.13
CA VAL A 162 13.03 15.24 3.08
C VAL A 162 12.05 16.21 3.72
N GLN A 163 12.56 17.06 4.63
CA GLN A 163 11.82 18.17 5.18
C GLN A 163 12.51 19.48 4.79
N ILE A 164 11.75 20.42 4.29
CA ILE A 164 12.22 21.75 3.90
C ILE A 164 11.46 22.77 4.74
N ASP A 165 12.17 23.45 5.59
CA ASP A 165 11.66 24.55 6.42
C ASP A 165 12.09 25.87 5.83
N ILE A 166 11.13 26.73 5.55
CA ILE A 166 11.36 28.11 5.15
C ILE A 166 11.21 28.99 6.39
N MET A 167 12.19 29.83 6.62
CA MET A 167 12.28 30.66 7.83
C MET A 167 12.32 32.14 7.51
N ASP A 168 11.80 32.89 8.46
CA ASP A 168 11.87 34.35 8.46
C ASP A 168 13.21 34.88 9.03
N ALA A 169 13.32 36.21 9.13
CA ALA A 169 14.51 36.88 9.69
C ALA A 169 14.75 36.59 11.17
N ASN A 170 13.75 36.11 11.93
CA ASN A 170 13.86 35.74 13.33
C ASN A 170 14.19 34.24 13.49
N GLN A 171 14.40 33.51 12.38
CA GLN A 171 14.59 32.05 12.34
C GLN A 171 13.36 31.26 12.79
N GLU A 172 12.17 31.84 12.70
CA GLU A 172 10.92 31.14 12.89
C GLU A 172 10.51 30.43 11.59
N VAL A 173 10.02 29.18 11.69
CA VAL A 173 9.55 28.44 10.52
C VAL A 173 8.20 29.00 10.12
N ILE A 174 8.14 29.59 8.93
CA ILE A 174 6.92 30.19 8.38
C ILE A 174 6.21 29.27 7.41
N HIS A 175 6.95 28.35 6.78
CA HIS A 175 6.39 27.33 5.90
C HIS A 175 7.20 26.05 6.00
N ARG A 176 6.53 24.91 5.95
CA ARG A 176 7.16 23.60 5.88
C ARG A 176 6.63 22.79 4.72
N TRP A 177 7.53 22.16 4.01
CA TRP A 177 7.26 21.20 2.96
C TRP A 177 8.01 19.90 3.28
N ILE A 178 7.32 18.79 3.12
CA ILE A 178 7.92 17.46 3.30
C ILE A 178 7.69 16.61 2.05
N GLN A 179 8.61 15.70 1.80
CA GLN A 179 8.44 14.59 0.88
C GLN A 179 8.81 13.30 1.62
N ALA A 180 7.90 12.34 1.59
CA ALA A 180 8.08 11.04 2.19
C ALA A 180 7.79 9.96 1.14
N PRO A 181 8.83 9.32 0.57
CA PRO A 181 8.66 8.08 -0.16
C PRO A 181 8.33 6.98 0.85
N LEU A 182 7.37 6.15 0.51
CA LEU A 182 6.91 5.05 1.35
C LEU A 182 7.10 3.74 0.60
N ASP A 183 7.77 2.82 1.25
CA ASP A 183 7.86 1.43 0.81
C ASP A 183 6.65 0.65 1.35
N GLY A 184 6.40 -0.50 0.75
CA GLY A 184 5.33 -1.40 1.15
C GLY A 184 5.72 -2.86 0.97
N VAL A 185 4.76 -3.75 1.19
CA VAL A 185 4.94 -5.18 1.02
C VAL A 185 3.77 -5.80 0.29
N GLN A 186 4.07 -6.70 -0.64
CA GLN A 186 3.09 -7.51 -1.35
C GLN A 186 3.16 -8.96 -0.90
N ILE A 187 2.02 -9.52 -0.55
CA ILE A 187 1.83 -10.93 -0.23
C ILE A 187 1.06 -11.56 -1.39
N ARG A 188 1.58 -12.64 -1.96
CA ARG A 188 0.96 -13.39 -3.05
C ARG A 188 0.69 -14.81 -2.65
N THR A 189 -0.58 -15.24 -2.74
CA THR A 189 -1.03 -16.61 -2.58
C THR A 189 -1.33 -17.19 -3.97
N PRO A 190 -0.65 -18.25 -4.41
CA PRO A 190 -0.92 -18.88 -5.71
C PRO A 190 -2.27 -19.60 -5.70
N LEU A 191 -3.07 -19.35 -6.73
CA LEU A 191 -4.35 -20.02 -7.03
C LEU A 191 -4.27 -20.69 -8.39
N THR A 192 -5.19 -21.59 -8.69
CA THR A 192 -5.26 -22.29 -9.99
C THR A 192 -5.48 -21.30 -11.14
N SER A 193 -6.28 -20.25 -10.93
CA SER A 193 -6.63 -19.24 -11.92
C SER A 193 -5.67 -18.05 -11.96
N GLY A 194 -4.63 -18.02 -11.12
CA GLY A 194 -3.68 -16.91 -11.01
C GLY A 194 -3.11 -16.75 -9.63
N SER A 195 -3.12 -15.56 -9.07
CA SER A 195 -2.71 -15.32 -7.69
C SER A 195 -3.65 -14.35 -6.98
N PHE A 196 -3.95 -14.64 -5.72
CA PHE A 196 -4.49 -13.66 -4.79
C PHE A 196 -3.34 -12.77 -4.31
N GLN A 197 -3.54 -11.46 -4.37
CA GLN A 197 -2.52 -10.48 -4.00
C GLN A 197 -3.06 -9.59 -2.89
N VAL A 198 -2.23 -9.32 -1.91
CA VAL A 198 -2.48 -8.36 -0.85
C VAL A 198 -1.32 -7.39 -0.81
N ASN A 199 -1.60 -6.11 -1.01
CA ASN A 199 -0.63 -5.04 -0.87
C ASN A 199 -0.88 -4.32 0.45
N LEU A 200 0.18 -4.17 1.24
CA LEU A 200 0.19 -3.39 2.47
C LEU A 200 1.09 -2.19 2.23
N VAL A 201 0.50 -1.01 2.12
CA VAL A 201 1.20 0.25 1.83
C VAL A 201 0.57 1.34 2.66
N ASN A 202 1.38 2.14 3.34
CA ASN A 202 0.93 3.31 4.11
C ASN A 202 -0.23 3.00 5.08
N GLY A 203 -0.20 1.82 5.71
CA GLY A 203 -1.29 1.38 6.58
C GLY A 203 -2.57 0.94 5.88
N ALA A 204 -2.62 1.05 4.56
CA ALA A 204 -3.70 0.48 3.77
C ALA A 204 -3.48 -1.01 3.50
N ARG A 205 -4.59 -1.72 3.39
CA ARG A 205 -4.63 -3.09 2.91
C ARG A 205 -5.50 -3.18 1.67
N ILE A 206 -4.88 -3.59 0.57
CA ILE A 206 -5.49 -3.67 -0.75
C ILE A 206 -5.44 -5.12 -1.21
N GLU A 207 -6.58 -5.68 -1.57
CA GLU A 207 -6.70 -7.07 -2.02
C GLU A 207 -7.11 -7.15 -3.48
N GLN A 208 -6.56 -8.13 -4.18
CA GLN A 208 -6.93 -8.43 -5.55
C GLN A 208 -6.98 -9.93 -5.79
N LEU A 209 -8.14 -10.41 -6.22
CA LEU A 209 -8.33 -11.75 -6.76
C LEU A 209 -8.07 -11.77 -8.28
N PRO A 210 -7.67 -12.92 -8.84
CA PRO A 210 -7.48 -13.05 -10.29
C PRO A 210 -8.74 -12.61 -11.05
N ASN A 211 -8.55 -11.72 -12.03
CA ASN A 211 -9.63 -11.18 -12.87
C ASN A 211 -10.78 -10.46 -12.13
N GLN A 212 -10.56 -10.08 -10.88
CA GLN A 212 -11.51 -9.27 -10.13
C GLN A 212 -10.98 -7.84 -9.92
N PRO A 213 -11.87 -6.88 -9.67
CA PRO A 213 -11.47 -5.54 -9.29
C PRO A 213 -10.74 -5.56 -7.95
N ILE A 214 -9.92 -4.55 -7.75
CA ILE A 214 -9.24 -4.32 -6.48
C ILE A 214 -10.27 -4.02 -5.39
N ASP A 215 -10.04 -4.56 -4.20
CA ASP A 215 -10.84 -4.33 -3.00
C ASP A 215 -9.94 -3.72 -1.91
N VAL A 216 -10.32 -2.54 -1.41
CA VAL A 216 -9.60 -1.85 -0.33
C VAL A 216 -10.23 -2.24 0.99
N ARG A 217 -9.51 -3.00 1.81
CA ARG A 217 -9.96 -3.51 3.12
C ARG A 217 -9.73 -2.55 4.26
N SER A 218 -8.65 -1.80 4.20
CA SER A 218 -8.36 -0.70 5.13
C SER A 218 -7.70 0.45 4.41
N TYR A 219 -7.90 1.65 4.93
CA TYR A 219 -7.36 2.89 4.39
C TYR A 219 -6.21 3.40 5.25
N PRO A 220 -5.32 4.24 4.69
CA PRO A 220 -4.36 4.98 5.50
C PRO A 220 -5.03 5.77 6.60
N ARG A 221 -4.29 6.03 7.66
CA ARG A 221 -4.80 6.74 8.83
C ARG A 221 -4.80 8.23 8.58
N LEU A 222 -5.97 8.73 8.22
CA LEU A 222 -6.27 10.15 8.16
C LEU A 222 -7.38 10.43 9.15
N HIS A 223 -7.13 11.31 10.08
CA HIS A 223 -8.12 11.76 11.06
C HIS A 223 -8.39 13.24 10.86
N HIS A 224 -9.64 13.58 10.91
CA HIS A 224 -10.14 14.92 10.83
C HIS A 224 -11.21 15.09 11.89
N ASP A 225 -10.89 15.87 12.92
CA ASP A 225 -11.73 16.04 14.09
C ASP A 225 -11.89 17.52 14.44
N ARG A 226 -13.01 17.86 15.10
CA ARG A 226 -13.11 19.09 15.86
C ARG A 226 -12.73 18.85 17.32
N ALA A 227 -11.76 19.60 17.80
CA ALA A 227 -11.45 19.62 19.21
C ALA A 227 -12.61 20.21 20.04
N LEU A 228 -12.63 19.92 21.33
CA LEU A 228 -13.68 20.38 22.26
C LEU A 228 -13.80 21.92 22.34
N ASP A 229 -12.74 22.65 22.02
CA ASP A 229 -12.68 24.11 21.94
C ASP A 229 -13.23 24.66 20.60
N GLY A 230 -13.65 23.77 19.70
CA GLY A 230 -14.13 24.12 18.36
C GLY A 230 -13.03 24.26 17.31
N GLY A 231 -11.75 24.09 17.70
CA GLY A 231 -10.62 24.09 16.77
C GLY A 231 -10.64 22.86 15.85
N LEU A 232 -10.22 23.03 14.60
CA LEU A 232 -10.07 21.95 13.66
C LEU A 232 -8.73 21.26 13.88
N ARG A 233 -8.72 19.92 13.89
CA ARG A 233 -7.51 19.10 13.92
C ARG A 233 -7.46 18.16 12.74
N VAL A 234 -6.33 18.14 12.05
CA VAL A 234 -6.06 17.24 10.93
C VAL A 234 -4.81 16.44 11.26
N SER A 235 -4.91 15.13 11.22
CA SER A 235 -3.80 14.23 11.53
C SER A 235 -3.58 13.21 10.44
N PHE A 236 -2.33 13.09 9.97
CA PHE A 236 -1.87 12.09 9.02
C PHE A 236 -0.84 11.20 9.66
N VAL A 237 -1.06 9.91 9.58
CA VAL A 237 -0.09 8.89 9.97
C VAL A 237 0.40 8.19 8.72
N LEU A 238 1.59 8.55 8.27
CA LEU A 238 2.29 7.87 7.18
C LEU A 238 3.01 6.63 7.75
N LEU A 239 3.00 5.54 7.01
CA LEU A 239 3.67 4.30 7.41
C LEU A 239 4.60 3.84 6.28
N ASP A 240 5.91 3.83 6.59
CA ASP A 240 6.96 3.31 5.73
C ASP A 240 7.35 1.89 6.17
N ILE A 241 7.29 0.94 5.23
CA ILE A 241 7.52 -0.48 5.49
C ILE A 241 8.77 -0.91 4.70
N ASP A 242 9.94 -0.76 5.30
CA ASP A 242 11.20 -1.20 4.67
C ASP A 242 11.36 -2.71 4.80
N VAL A 243 11.70 -3.38 3.70
CA VAL A 243 11.93 -4.84 3.67
C VAL A 243 13.39 -5.10 3.34
N ILE A 244 14.12 -5.65 4.31
CA ILE A 244 15.56 -5.89 4.19
C ILE A 244 15.82 -7.39 4.00
N GLY A 245 16.65 -7.72 3.00
CA GLY A 245 17.12 -9.09 2.78
C GLY A 245 16.11 -10.04 2.14
N LEU A 246 14.90 -9.60 1.90
CA LEU A 246 13.84 -10.39 1.29
C LEU A 246 13.62 -9.93 -0.15
N GLU A 247 14.35 -10.49 -1.12
CA GLU A 247 14.01 -10.27 -2.54
C GLU A 247 12.72 -11.02 -2.91
N ARG A 248 12.59 -12.24 -2.40
CA ARG A 248 11.36 -13.07 -2.41
C ARG A 248 11.49 -14.07 -1.28
N SER A 249 10.64 -14.01 -0.28
CA SER A 249 10.66 -14.98 0.80
C SER A 249 9.39 -15.81 0.84
N THR A 250 9.59 -17.11 1.05
CA THR A 250 8.55 -18.05 1.46
C THR A 250 8.77 -18.47 2.92
N ASP A 251 9.59 -17.71 3.66
CA ASP A 251 9.94 -18.04 5.02
C ASP A 251 8.72 -18.00 5.94
N VAL A 252 8.67 -18.95 6.84
CA VAL A 252 7.55 -19.15 7.76
C VAL A 252 7.56 -18.12 8.89
N SER A 253 8.71 -17.47 9.15
CA SER A 253 8.84 -16.46 10.22
C SER A 253 9.54 -15.23 9.69
N LEU A 254 8.94 -14.08 9.94
CA LEU A 254 9.46 -12.77 9.63
C LEU A 254 9.53 -11.97 10.93
N ASP A 255 10.63 -11.26 11.11
CA ASP A 255 10.76 -10.33 12.22
C ASP A 255 10.35 -8.94 11.76
N VAL A 256 9.38 -8.37 12.46
CA VAL A 256 8.88 -7.00 12.23
C VAL A 256 9.34 -6.14 13.40
N GLU A 257 10.10 -5.08 13.13
CA GLU A 257 10.70 -4.22 14.15
C GLU A 257 10.39 -2.74 13.87
N SER A 258 10.07 -1.98 14.93
CA SER A 258 9.87 -0.53 14.86
C SER A 258 11.21 0.21 14.78
N ARG A 259 11.34 1.07 13.76
CA ARG A 259 12.45 2.03 13.61
C ARG A 259 12.15 3.37 14.23
N GLY A 260 10.92 3.58 14.66
CA GLY A 260 10.49 4.79 15.38
C GLY A 260 9.51 5.64 14.62
N VAL A 261 9.28 6.82 15.19
CA VAL A 261 8.31 7.79 14.70
C VAL A 261 9.04 9.13 14.50
N ILE A 262 8.79 9.74 13.36
CA ILE A 262 9.27 11.08 13.03
C ILE A 262 8.05 12.01 12.98
N THR A 263 8.08 13.09 13.74
CA THR A 263 7.02 14.10 13.72
C THR A 263 7.43 15.22 12.77
N PHE A 264 6.69 15.37 11.69
CA PHE A 264 6.91 16.46 10.74
C PHE A 264 6.13 17.72 11.11
N PHE A 265 4.87 17.56 11.48
CA PHE A 265 4.03 18.66 11.94
C PHE A 265 3.39 18.30 13.27
N ASP A 266 3.33 19.27 14.17
CA ASP A 266 2.59 19.25 15.43
C ASP A 266 2.35 20.70 15.85
N HIS A 267 1.72 21.49 14.96
CA HIS A 267 1.56 22.92 15.11
C HIS A 267 0.28 23.42 14.48
N GLU A 268 -0.09 24.64 14.82
CA GLU A 268 -1.08 25.37 14.05
C GLU A 268 -0.57 25.64 12.63
N ALA A 269 -1.40 25.36 11.66
CA ALA A 269 -1.07 25.46 10.24
C ALA A 269 -2.20 26.08 9.45
N ARG A 270 -1.88 26.52 8.23
CA ARG A 270 -2.82 27.04 7.21
C ARG A 270 -2.38 26.55 5.84
N ASN A 271 -3.28 26.65 4.86
CA ASN A 271 -2.99 26.37 3.45
C ASN A 271 -2.34 24.98 3.24
N LEU A 272 -2.90 23.96 3.87
CA LEU A 272 -2.43 22.60 3.71
C LEU A 272 -2.57 22.12 2.26
N ARG A 273 -1.48 21.63 1.69
CA ARG A 273 -1.46 20.97 0.38
C ARG A 273 -0.90 19.57 0.54
N LEU A 274 -1.62 18.64 -0.05
CA LEU A 274 -1.24 17.22 -0.10
C LEU A 274 -1.16 16.80 -1.55
N THR A 275 -0.08 16.16 -1.93
CA THR A 275 0.03 15.43 -3.20
C THR A 275 0.58 14.04 -2.92
N ALA A 276 0.05 13.06 -3.63
CA ALA A 276 0.55 11.70 -3.57
C ALA A 276 0.80 11.20 -4.99
N ASP A 277 1.98 10.65 -5.20
CA ASP A 277 2.39 10.01 -6.45
C ASP A 277 2.50 8.49 -6.22
N PHE A 278 1.84 7.73 -7.06
CA PHE A 278 1.73 6.28 -6.97
C PHE A 278 2.36 5.57 -8.17
N THR A 279 3.18 6.26 -8.93
CA THR A 279 3.76 5.73 -10.19
C THR A 279 4.78 4.61 -9.96
N GLY A 280 5.22 4.40 -8.72
CA GLY A 280 6.21 3.38 -8.38
C GLY A 280 5.65 1.96 -8.31
N SER A 281 4.34 1.77 -8.38
CA SER A 281 3.73 0.46 -8.33
C SER A 281 3.04 0.14 -9.66
N ASP A 282 3.21 -1.07 -10.15
CA ASP A 282 2.46 -1.61 -11.30
C ASP A 282 0.95 -1.81 -10.98
N ASN A 283 0.48 -1.12 -9.96
CA ASN A 283 -0.86 -1.27 -9.44
C ASN A 283 -1.83 -0.30 -10.10
N PRO A 284 -3.05 -0.66 -10.38
CA PRO A 284 -4.08 0.24 -10.89
C PRO A 284 -4.63 1.16 -9.79
N GLU A 285 -3.77 1.96 -9.19
CA GLU A 285 -3.94 2.76 -7.99
C GLU A 285 -4.83 3.97 -8.14
N SER A 286 -5.17 4.36 -9.34
CA SER A 286 -6.18 5.39 -9.55
C SER A 286 -7.50 5.13 -8.79
N ARG A 287 -7.73 3.87 -8.39
CA ARG A 287 -8.89 3.46 -7.58
C ARG A 287 -8.70 3.68 -6.08
N TYR A 288 -7.49 3.60 -5.58
CA TYR A 288 -7.15 3.86 -4.19
C TYR A 288 -7.42 5.32 -3.82
N LEU A 289 -7.06 6.24 -4.69
CA LEU A 289 -7.33 7.65 -4.53
C LEU A 289 -8.81 8.01 -4.61
N HIS A 290 -9.59 7.33 -5.44
CA HIS A 290 -11.04 7.51 -5.43
C HIS A 290 -11.62 7.19 -4.04
N HIS A 291 -11.13 6.16 -3.38
CA HIS A 291 -11.55 5.83 -2.02
C HIS A 291 -11.07 6.84 -0.98
N TRP A 292 -9.90 7.44 -1.17
CA TRP A 292 -9.44 8.56 -0.36
C TRP A 292 -10.32 9.79 -0.54
N THR A 293 -10.70 10.10 -1.78
CA THR A 293 -11.68 11.14 -2.10
C THR A 293 -13.02 10.85 -1.42
N ASP A 294 -13.48 9.61 -1.52
CA ASP A 294 -14.75 9.19 -0.89
C ASP A 294 -14.69 9.30 0.64
N SER A 295 -13.55 8.99 1.26
CA SER A 295 -13.35 9.17 2.71
C SER A 295 -13.38 10.64 3.09
N PHE A 296 -12.75 11.52 2.34
CA PHE A 296 -12.85 12.96 2.54
C PHE A 296 -14.24 13.51 2.25
N ASP A 297 -14.91 13.02 1.21
CA ASP A 297 -16.29 13.41 0.89
C ASP A 297 -17.28 12.92 1.95
N MET A 298 -17.05 11.79 2.59
CA MET A 298 -17.83 11.34 3.75
C MET A 298 -17.65 12.28 4.94
N HIS A 299 -16.43 12.71 5.23
CA HIS A 299 -16.19 13.70 6.29
C HIS A 299 -16.80 15.07 5.93
N ARG A 300 -16.78 15.45 4.65
CA ARG A 300 -17.45 16.63 4.14
C ARG A 300 -18.97 16.57 4.30
N ALA A 301 -19.58 15.41 4.12
CA ALA A 301 -21.04 15.21 4.26
C ALA A 301 -21.52 15.28 5.72
N THR A 302 -20.64 15.09 6.70
CA THR A 302 -20.99 15.05 8.12
C THR A 302 -21.01 16.41 8.82
N GLY A 303 -20.73 17.54 8.12
CA GLY A 303 -21.17 18.79 8.68
C GLY A 303 -20.36 20.07 8.52
N ASP A 304 -19.17 20.04 7.90
CA ASP A 304 -18.36 21.25 7.77
C ASP A 304 -17.80 21.47 6.37
N SER A 305 -18.72 21.53 5.41
CA SER A 305 -18.44 21.62 3.98
C SER A 305 -17.84 22.93 3.49
N SER A 306 -17.79 23.98 4.32
CA SER A 306 -17.32 25.30 3.89
C SER A 306 -15.80 25.46 3.91
N GLU A 307 -15.08 24.55 4.58
CA GLU A 307 -13.64 24.64 4.79
C GLU A 307 -12.81 23.73 3.87
N TYR A 308 -13.46 22.87 3.08
CA TYR A 308 -12.78 21.96 2.17
C TYR A 308 -12.99 22.34 0.72
N ILE A 309 -11.89 22.54 0.04
CA ILE A 309 -11.90 22.59 -1.42
C ILE A 309 -11.41 21.22 -1.88
N GLY A 310 -12.36 20.48 -2.41
CA GLY A 310 -12.13 19.12 -2.84
C GLY A 310 -11.02 18.97 -3.87
N PHE A 311 -10.72 17.74 -4.19
CA PHE A 311 -9.81 17.32 -5.24
C PHE A 311 -10.16 18.04 -6.54
N GLY A 312 -9.28 18.89 -7.00
CA GLY A 312 -9.42 19.59 -8.26
C GLY A 312 -8.39 19.12 -9.27
N PRO A 313 -8.67 19.33 -10.58
CA PRO A 313 -7.72 19.02 -11.64
C PRO A 313 -6.38 19.78 -11.53
N ASN A 314 -6.31 20.78 -10.68
CA ASN A 314 -5.11 21.57 -10.42
C ASN A 314 -4.08 20.87 -9.51
N GLY A 315 -4.42 19.72 -8.93
CA GLY A 315 -3.50 18.89 -8.17
C GLY A 315 -2.80 17.81 -8.98
N ARG A 316 -3.14 17.65 -10.26
CA ARG A 316 -2.46 16.69 -11.13
C ARG A 316 -1.18 17.29 -11.70
N VAL A 317 -0.07 16.85 -11.17
CA VAL A 317 1.21 16.95 -11.83
C VAL A 317 1.54 15.56 -12.36
N SER A 318 1.36 15.34 -13.67
CA SER A 318 1.89 14.15 -14.39
C SER A 318 1.91 12.85 -13.59
N GLY A 319 0.72 12.31 -13.24
CA GLY A 319 0.60 11.07 -12.48
C GLY A 319 0.40 11.23 -10.96
N ALA A 320 0.66 12.41 -10.40
CA ALA A 320 0.36 12.72 -9.01
C ALA A 320 -1.07 13.21 -8.84
N GLU A 321 -1.75 12.73 -7.84
CA GLU A 321 -3.06 13.23 -7.42
C GLU A 321 -2.91 14.03 -6.12
N GLY A 322 -3.57 15.19 -6.05
CA GLY A 322 -3.40 16.09 -4.94
C GLY A 322 -4.70 16.64 -4.38
N MET A 323 -4.65 16.93 -3.11
CA MET A 323 -5.67 17.64 -2.38
C MET A 323 -5.11 18.95 -1.87
N THR A 324 -5.88 20.02 -1.98
CA THR A 324 -5.57 21.29 -1.36
C THR A 324 -6.68 21.63 -0.39
N MET A 325 -6.34 21.82 0.86
CA MET A 325 -7.24 22.30 1.89
C MET A 325 -6.95 23.78 2.12
N TYR A 326 -7.94 24.62 1.89
CA TYR A 326 -7.86 26.04 2.14
C TYR A 326 -8.81 26.45 3.25
N PRO A 327 -8.40 26.48 4.49
CA PRO A 327 -8.99 27.44 5.39
C PRO A 327 -8.25 28.76 5.21
N SER A 328 -8.80 29.60 4.34
CA SER A 328 -8.17 30.90 4.02
C SER A 328 -8.14 31.89 5.19
N SER A 329 -8.77 31.60 6.32
CA SER A 329 -8.91 32.54 7.43
C SER A 329 -8.70 31.97 8.82
N SER A 330 -8.80 30.66 9.03
CA SER A 330 -8.64 30.03 10.34
C SER A 330 -7.47 29.07 10.36
N ALA A 331 -6.64 29.15 11.39
CA ALA A 331 -5.62 28.15 11.68
C ALA A 331 -6.28 26.86 12.13
N PHE A 332 -5.68 25.71 11.79
CA PHE A 332 -6.04 24.40 12.30
C PHE A 332 -4.82 23.71 12.85
N HIS A 333 -4.99 22.81 13.78
CA HIS A 333 -3.88 22.00 14.26
C HIS A 333 -3.56 20.89 13.25
N LEU A 334 -2.34 20.89 12.74
CA LEU A 334 -1.83 19.87 11.83
C LEU A 334 -0.85 18.96 12.55
N ASP A 335 -1.12 17.68 12.49
CA ASP A 335 -0.27 16.62 13.02
C ASP A 335 0.09 15.66 11.89
N VAL A 336 1.37 15.57 11.55
CA VAL A 336 1.88 14.66 10.52
C VAL A 336 3.04 13.87 11.09
N ILE A 337 2.87 12.58 11.17
CA ILE A 337 3.89 11.67 11.67
C ILE A 337 4.22 10.61 10.61
N LEU A 338 5.48 10.21 10.56
CA LEU A 338 5.98 9.08 9.80
C LEU A 338 6.38 7.97 10.76
N GLN A 339 5.69 6.87 10.71
CA GLN A 339 6.05 5.63 11.40
C GLN A 339 6.91 4.78 10.46
N GLN A 340 8.00 4.22 10.99
CA GLN A 340 8.91 3.40 10.19
C GLN A 340 9.02 2.00 10.80
N VAL A 341 8.85 1.00 9.95
CA VAL A 341 8.92 -0.41 10.32
C VAL A 341 9.86 -1.13 9.36
N VAL A 342 10.66 -2.04 9.88
CA VAL A 342 11.50 -2.93 9.08
C VAL A 342 11.03 -4.36 9.20
N ILE A 343 11.03 -5.07 8.08
CA ILE A 343 10.76 -6.51 7.97
C ILE A 343 12.07 -7.19 7.55
N GLN A 344 12.47 -8.24 8.31
CA GLN A 344 13.70 -9.00 8.08
C GLN A 344 13.43 -10.51 8.02
#